data_99331fc602bb22e979642785f8c9a8b5
#
_entry.id   99331fc602bb22e979642785f8c9a8b5
#
_cell.length_a   1.000
_cell.length_b   1.000
_cell.length_c   1.000
_cell.angle_alpha   90.00
_cell.angle_beta   90.00
_cell.angle_gamma   90.00
#
_symmetry.space_group_name_H-M   'P 1'
#
loop_
_entity.id
_entity.type
_entity.pdbx_description
1 polymer ?
#
loop_
_entity_poly.entity_id
_entity_poly.type
_entity_poly.pdbx_seq_one_letter_code
_entity_poly.pdbx_strand_id
1 'polypeptide(L)'
;METHNTSLIIGSTGLIGNKLLYELAKKDTEIIAITRRPINNLPENVSLLNIDFDDFLQNGVLPSCNHIYICLGTTIKKAGSQSEFKKVDFDYCVTFAKKAREVGATKISMISSVGASPFTNNFYLKIKGEVEEGIKKIDFQVINIFRPSLLLGHRDESRFLEKIGQNLSSFLNLFLIGSLRKYRSIKASNVAYCMANYEQSGGVRYLYFDDFNNNY
;
A
#
# COMPACT_ATOMS: atom_id res chain seq x y z
N MET A 1 -19.62 -0.31 24.82
CA MET A 1 -18.21 -0.21 24.44
C MET A 1 -18.17 0.49 23.10
N GLU A 2 -17.76 1.73 23.06
CA GLU A 2 -17.49 2.41 21.78
C GLU A 2 -16.38 1.66 21.09
N THR A 3 -16.68 1.04 19.95
CA THR A 3 -15.66 0.41 19.10
C THR A 3 -14.91 1.53 18.41
N HIS A 4 -13.84 2.05 19.05
CA HIS A 4 -12.94 2.95 18.37
C HIS A 4 -12.44 2.26 17.10
N ASN A 5 -12.73 2.88 15.96
CA ASN A 5 -12.32 2.35 14.66
C ASN A 5 -10.86 2.76 14.40
N THR A 6 -9.93 1.94 14.85
CA THR A 6 -8.48 2.22 14.73
C THR A 6 -7.91 1.62 13.45
N SER A 7 -7.22 2.43 12.68
CA SER A 7 -6.50 2.05 11.45
C SER A 7 -4.99 2.13 11.64
N LEU A 8 -4.28 1.05 11.31
CA LEU A 8 -2.81 1.08 11.22
C LEU A 8 -2.37 1.34 9.79
N ILE A 9 -1.37 2.19 9.60
CA ILE A 9 -0.79 2.45 8.29
C ILE A 9 0.72 2.25 8.32
N ILE A 10 1.24 1.39 7.45
CA ILE A 10 2.66 1.12 7.30
C ILE A 10 3.13 1.63 5.93
N GLY A 11 4.27 2.34 5.92
CA GLY A 11 4.77 2.99 4.70
C GLY A 11 4.13 4.36 4.46
N SER A 12 3.66 5.02 5.51
CA SER A 12 3.05 6.36 5.52
C SER A 12 3.99 7.49 5.03
N THR A 13 5.29 7.26 4.93
CA THR A 13 6.26 8.19 4.32
C THR A 13 6.41 8.00 2.81
N GLY A 14 5.82 6.96 2.23
CA GLY A 14 5.85 6.68 0.79
C GLY A 14 4.87 7.52 -0.02
N LEU A 15 4.99 7.46 -1.36
CA LEU A 15 4.19 8.26 -2.29
C LEU A 15 2.67 8.09 -2.11
N ILE A 16 2.20 6.85 -1.97
CA ILE A 16 0.78 6.56 -1.75
C ILE A 16 0.45 6.68 -0.26
N GLY A 17 1.28 6.08 0.61
CA GLY A 17 0.99 6.01 2.05
C GLY A 17 0.88 7.38 2.70
N ASN A 18 1.69 8.37 2.28
CA ASN A 18 1.57 9.74 2.77
C ASN A 18 0.22 10.37 2.37
N LYS A 19 -0.20 10.21 1.12
CA LYS A 19 -1.51 10.71 0.67
C LYS A 19 -2.66 10.00 1.36
N LEU A 20 -2.55 8.68 1.54
CA LEU A 20 -3.55 7.87 2.24
C LEU A 20 -3.71 8.31 3.70
N LEU A 21 -2.61 8.61 4.40
CA LEU A 21 -2.65 9.10 5.77
C LEU A 21 -3.54 10.34 5.88
N TYR A 22 -3.37 11.34 5.00
CA TYR A 22 -4.19 12.56 5.00
C TYR A 22 -5.62 12.31 4.53
N GLU A 23 -5.88 11.35 3.64
CA GLU A 23 -7.26 10.99 3.26
C GLU A 23 -7.99 10.29 4.41
N LEU A 24 -7.33 9.39 5.13
CA LEU A 24 -7.89 8.75 6.32
C LEU A 24 -8.13 9.74 7.45
N ALA A 25 -7.23 10.73 7.63
CA ALA A 25 -7.35 11.75 8.67
C ALA A 25 -8.58 12.66 8.51
N LYS A 26 -9.21 12.69 7.34
CA LYS A 26 -10.48 13.40 7.12
C LYS A 26 -11.69 12.64 7.68
N LYS A 27 -11.49 11.39 8.11
CA LYS A 27 -12.54 10.53 8.66
C LYS A 27 -12.48 10.54 10.18
N ASP A 28 -13.60 10.23 10.81
CA ASP A 28 -13.68 10.03 12.25
C ASP A 28 -13.11 8.63 12.62
N THR A 29 -11.79 8.51 12.55
CA THR A 29 -11.04 7.28 12.76
C THR A 29 -9.71 7.62 13.42
N GLU A 30 -9.34 6.89 14.45
CA GLU A 30 -7.99 6.95 15.01
C GLU A 30 -7.00 6.28 14.05
N ILE A 31 -5.90 6.95 13.77
CA ILE A 31 -4.88 6.46 12.84
C ILE A 31 -3.55 6.32 13.57
N ILE A 32 -2.92 5.17 13.46
CA ILE A 32 -1.57 4.94 13.95
C ILE A 32 -0.64 4.71 12.77
N ALA A 33 0.22 5.70 12.51
CA ALA A 33 1.23 5.61 11.45
C ALA A 33 2.49 4.91 11.99
N ILE A 34 2.78 3.72 11.44
CA ILE A 34 3.95 2.94 11.84
C ILE A 34 5.11 3.27 10.92
N THR A 35 6.22 3.76 11.50
CA THR A 35 7.37 4.26 10.75
C THR A 35 8.69 3.88 11.39
N ARG A 36 9.77 3.96 10.60
CA ARG A 36 11.15 3.85 11.08
C ARG A 36 11.79 5.20 11.42
N ARG A 37 11.12 6.29 11.03
CA ARG A 37 11.61 7.66 11.21
C ARG A 37 10.45 8.55 11.63
N PRO A 38 10.67 9.56 12.47
CA PRO A 38 9.63 10.50 12.85
C PRO A 38 9.07 11.23 11.61
N ILE A 39 7.78 11.56 11.68
CA ILE A 39 7.08 12.41 10.73
C ILE A 39 6.64 13.65 11.48
N ASN A 40 6.92 14.83 10.94
CA ASN A 40 6.49 16.09 11.49
C ASN A 40 5.13 16.51 10.91
N ASN A 41 4.40 17.36 11.62
CA ASN A 41 3.14 17.99 11.18
C ASN A 41 2.05 16.95 10.80
N LEU A 42 1.80 16.00 11.70
CA LEU A 42 0.69 15.05 11.54
C LEU A 42 -0.65 15.71 11.90
N PRO A 43 -1.77 15.28 11.27
CA PRO A 43 -3.11 15.63 11.74
C PRO A 43 -3.36 15.20 13.19
N GLU A 44 -4.29 15.86 13.88
CA GLU A 44 -4.56 15.65 15.32
C GLU A 44 -5.00 14.22 15.65
N ASN A 45 -5.73 13.56 14.76
CA ASN A 45 -6.21 12.18 14.91
C ASN A 45 -5.20 11.12 14.42
N VAL A 46 -3.94 11.51 14.17
CA VAL A 46 -2.86 10.62 13.75
C VAL A 46 -1.80 10.54 14.83
N SER A 47 -1.62 9.38 15.39
CA SER A 47 -0.50 9.08 16.29
C SER A 47 0.64 8.38 15.54
N LEU A 48 1.86 8.50 16.08
CA LEU A 48 3.06 7.92 15.49
C LEU A 48 3.58 6.78 16.36
N LEU A 49 3.76 5.60 15.76
CA LEU A 49 4.47 4.48 16.36
C LEU A 49 5.81 4.30 15.62
N ASN A 50 6.90 4.75 16.27
CA ASN A 50 8.23 4.61 15.70
C ASN A 50 8.89 3.33 16.19
N ILE A 51 9.21 2.42 15.27
CA ILE A 51 9.75 1.09 15.59
C ILE A 51 10.88 0.71 14.62
N ASP A 52 11.79 -0.11 15.09
CA ASP A 52 12.72 -0.84 14.23
C ASP A 52 12.00 -2.02 13.59
N PHE A 53 12.01 -2.10 12.26
CA PHE A 53 11.28 -3.15 11.54
C PHE A 53 11.99 -4.52 11.61
N ASP A 54 13.30 -4.54 11.81
CA ASP A 54 14.04 -5.79 11.95
C ASP A 54 13.81 -6.43 13.31
N ASP A 55 13.83 -5.63 14.37
CA ASP A 55 13.44 -6.09 15.70
C ASP A 55 11.97 -6.53 15.73
N PHE A 56 11.10 -5.77 15.06
CA PHE A 56 9.68 -6.10 14.97
C PHE A 56 9.40 -7.45 14.32
N LEU A 57 10.22 -7.91 13.36
CA LEU A 57 10.07 -9.25 12.76
C LEU A 57 10.13 -10.38 13.80
N GLN A 58 10.88 -10.17 14.88
CA GLN A 58 11.12 -11.18 15.90
C GLN A 58 10.15 -11.05 17.08
N ASN A 59 10.02 -9.84 17.62
CA ASN A 59 9.38 -9.60 18.90
C ASN A 59 8.21 -8.61 18.83
N GLY A 60 7.85 -8.12 17.63
CA GLY A 60 6.91 -7.04 17.48
C GLY A 60 5.49 -7.36 17.93
N VAL A 61 4.90 -6.39 18.63
CA VAL A 61 3.48 -6.37 18.99
C VAL A 61 2.87 -5.08 18.46
N LEU A 62 1.66 -5.16 17.92
CA LEU A 62 0.90 -4.01 17.44
C LEU A 62 -0.18 -3.62 18.45
N PRO A 63 -0.56 -2.33 18.48
CA PRO A 63 -1.77 -1.92 19.16
C PRO A 63 -3.00 -2.53 18.47
N SER A 64 -4.10 -2.68 19.23
CA SER A 64 -5.37 -3.18 18.70
C SER A 64 -5.84 -2.30 17.54
N CYS A 65 -6.35 -2.92 16.47
CA CYS A 65 -6.84 -2.20 15.31
C CYS A 65 -7.93 -3.01 14.59
N ASN A 66 -8.72 -2.31 13.76
CA ASN A 66 -9.77 -2.90 12.92
C ASN A 66 -9.28 -3.11 11.49
N HIS A 67 -8.42 -2.20 11.00
CA HIS A 67 -7.95 -2.19 9.63
C HIS A 67 -6.45 -1.91 9.56
N ILE A 68 -5.71 -2.69 8.78
CA ILE A 68 -4.31 -2.41 8.47
C ILE A 68 -4.15 -2.03 7.00
N TYR A 69 -3.44 -0.93 6.75
CA TYR A 69 -3.04 -0.47 5.42
C TYR A 69 -1.54 -0.71 5.20
N ILE A 70 -1.19 -1.50 4.19
CA ILE A 70 0.20 -1.80 3.84
C ILE A 70 0.58 -1.06 2.56
N CYS A 71 1.32 0.03 2.73
CA CYS A 71 1.87 0.87 1.67
C CYS A 71 3.40 0.74 1.55
N LEU A 72 3.97 -0.32 2.13
CA LEU A 72 5.39 -0.61 2.00
C LEU A 72 5.74 -0.99 0.57
N GLY A 73 6.91 -0.57 0.16
CA GLY A 73 7.49 -0.94 -1.11
C GLY A 73 8.80 -0.20 -1.33
N THR A 74 9.74 -0.88 -1.95
CA THR A 74 11.02 -0.30 -2.34
C THR A 74 11.29 -0.58 -3.82
N THR A 75 12.45 -0.19 -4.29
CA THR A 75 12.96 -0.60 -5.61
C THR A 75 14.24 -1.41 -5.39
N ILE A 76 14.59 -2.29 -6.32
CA ILE A 76 15.83 -3.07 -6.21
C ILE A 76 17.04 -2.15 -6.06
N LYS A 77 17.03 -1.00 -6.77
CA LYS A 77 18.08 0.03 -6.65
C LYS A 77 18.19 0.61 -5.23
N LYS A 78 17.05 0.88 -4.55
CA LYS A 78 17.05 1.42 -3.18
C LYS A 78 17.36 0.37 -2.13
N ALA A 79 16.89 -0.85 -2.35
CA ALA A 79 17.17 -1.98 -1.48
C ALA A 79 18.65 -2.42 -1.53
N GLY A 80 19.31 -2.23 -2.66
CA GLY A 80 20.70 -2.61 -2.88
C GLY A 80 20.88 -4.07 -3.32
N SER A 81 19.94 -4.97 -2.98
CA SER A 81 19.96 -6.38 -3.38
C SER A 81 18.55 -6.95 -3.52
N GLN A 82 18.44 -8.11 -4.15
CA GLN A 82 17.18 -8.85 -4.25
C GLN A 82 16.71 -9.39 -2.89
N SER A 83 17.62 -9.77 -2.01
CA SER A 83 17.31 -10.22 -0.65
C SER A 83 16.72 -9.10 0.19
N GLU A 84 17.35 -7.91 0.19
CA GLU A 84 16.81 -6.74 0.89
C GLU A 84 15.48 -6.24 0.29
N PHE A 85 15.33 -6.36 -1.04
CA PHE A 85 14.05 -6.08 -1.67
C PHE A 85 12.96 -7.03 -1.15
N LYS A 86 13.23 -8.34 -1.12
CA LYS A 86 12.28 -9.35 -0.62
C LYS A 86 11.96 -9.11 0.86
N LYS A 87 12.94 -8.79 1.67
CA LYS A 87 12.73 -8.45 3.08
C LYS A 87 11.72 -7.32 3.27
N VAL A 88 11.87 -6.22 2.49
CA VAL A 88 10.96 -5.06 2.60
C VAL A 88 9.58 -5.35 2.02
N ASP A 89 9.53 -5.91 0.81
CA ASP A 89 8.29 -6.06 0.04
C ASP A 89 7.52 -7.34 0.36
N PHE A 90 8.13 -8.32 1.03
CA PHE A 90 7.48 -9.56 1.43
C PHE A 90 7.52 -9.77 2.95
N ASP A 91 8.72 -9.89 3.57
CA ASP A 91 8.82 -10.35 4.96
C ASP A 91 8.15 -9.34 5.92
N TYR A 92 8.44 -8.05 5.80
CA TYR A 92 7.76 -7.03 6.61
C TYR A 92 6.26 -7.01 6.34
N CYS A 93 5.82 -7.01 5.08
CA CYS A 93 4.41 -6.93 4.74
C CYS A 93 3.60 -8.08 5.33
N VAL A 94 4.10 -9.32 5.21
CA VAL A 94 3.41 -10.51 5.74
C VAL A 94 3.44 -10.54 7.27
N THR A 95 4.56 -10.15 7.89
CA THR A 95 4.67 -10.12 9.36
C THR A 95 3.73 -9.08 9.97
N PHE A 96 3.71 -7.86 9.43
CA PHE A 96 2.77 -6.84 9.90
C PHE A 96 1.31 -7.25 9.71
N ALA A 97 0.98 -7.90 8.60
CA ALA A 97 -0.37 -8.42 8.37
C ALA A 97 -0.76 -9.48 9.42
N LYS A 98 0.11 -10.45 9.71
CA LYS A 98 -0.12 -11.47 10.75
C LYS A 98 -0.32 -10.83 12.11
N LYS A 99 0.59 -9.93 12.50
CA LYS A 99 0.53 -9.23 13.79
C LYS A 99 -0.72 -8.36 13.95
N ALA A 100 -1.16 -7.69 12.88
CA ALA A 100 -2.43 -6.95 12.91
C ALA A 100 -3.63 -7.88 13.07
N ARG A 101 -3.62 -9.05 12.43
CA ARG A 101 -4.69 -10.04 12.61
C ARG A 101 -4.73 -10.58 14.03
N GLU A 102 -3.57 -10.83 14.65
CA GLU A 102 -3.44 -11.30 16.05
C GLU A 102 -4.06 -10.30 17.04
N VAL A 103 -4.00 -8.99 16.78
CA VAL A 103 -4.55 -7.94 17.65
C VAL A 103 -5.96 -7.47 17.25
N GLY A 104 -6.64 -8.21 16.37
CA GLY A 104 -8.06 -8.04 16.11
C GLY A 104 -8.41 -7.43 14.74
N ALA A 105 -7.44 -7.10 13.89
CA ALA A 105 -7.75 -6.57 12.56
C ALA A 105 -8.56 -7.58 11.74
N THR A 106 -9.69 -7.13 11.21
CA THR A 106 -10.56 -7.92 10.33
C THR A 106 -10.40 -7.52 8.86
N LYS A 107 -9.81 -6.35 8.60
CA LYS A 107 -9.64 -5.78 7.26
C LYS A 107 -8.17 -5.50 6.97
N ILE A 108 -7.76 -5.78 5.73
CA ILE A 108 -6.45 -5.40 5.20
C ILE A 108 -6.58 -4.78 3.82
N SER A 109 -5.87 -3.68 3.60
CA SER A 109 -5.71 -3.03 2.30
C SER A 109 -4.22 -2.90 1.97
N MET A 110 -3.78 -3.45 0.83
CA MET A 110 -2.37 -3.42 0.46
C MET A 110 -2.12 -2.89 -0.95
N ILE A 111 -0.98 -2.22 -1.12
CA ILE A 111 -0.45 -1.84 -2.43
C ILE A 111 0.38 -2.97 -3.02
N SER A 112 -0.05 -3.44 -4.17
CA SER A 112 0.67 -4.38 -5.03
C SER A 112 1.06 -3.72 -6.36
N SER A 113 1.00 -4.45 -7.46
CA SER A 113 1.29 -3.95 -8.80
C SER A 113 0.46 -4.68 -9.85
N VAL A 114 0.06 -3.96 -10.90
CA VAL A 114 -0.50 -4.62 -12.09
C VAL A 114 0.49 -5.65 -12.63
N GLY A 115 0.01 -6.84 -12.97
CA GLY A 115 0.84 -7.95 -13.44
C GLY A 115 1.52 -8.78 -12.33
N ALA A 116 1.27 -8.47 -11.04
CA ALA A 116 1.77 -9.28 -9.94
C ALA A 116 1.29 -10.74 -10.07
N SER A 117 2.23 -11.68 -9.99
CA SER A 117 1.97 -13.12 -10.08
C SER A 117 3.15 -13.90 -9.53
N PRO A 118 2.94 -14.91 -8.67
CA PRO A 118 4.04 -15.73 -8.15
C PRO A 118 4.70 -16.61 -9.22
N PHE A 119 4.06 -16.74 -10.39
CA PHE A 119 4.52 -17.59 -11.50
C PHE A 119 5.28 -16.84 -12.60
N THR A 120 5.42 -15.51 -12.48
CA THR A 120 6.16 -14.72 -13.48
C THR A 120 7.68 -14.84 -13.30
N ASN A 121 8.42 -14.71 -14.41
CA ASN A 121 9.89 -14.63 -14.40
C ASN A 121 10.40 -13.24 -13.98
N ASN A 122 9.56 -12.23 -13.96
CA ASN A 122 9.94 -10.89 -13.48
C ASN A 122 10.04 -10.90 -11.96
N PHE A 123 11.24 -10.72 -11.42
CA PHE A 123 11.50 -10.79 -9.98
C PHE A 123 10.61 -9.85 -9.17
N TYR A 124 10.47 -8.58 -9.58
CA TYR A 124 9.63 -7.61 -8.88
C TYR A 124 8.16 -8.07 -8.81
N LEU A 125 7.58 -8.42 -9.96
CA LEU A 125 6.19 -8.87 -10.06
C LEU A 125 5.97 -10.22 -9.35
N LYS A 126 6.99 -11.06 -9.32
CA LYS A 126 6.97 -12.33 -8.60
C LYS A 126 6.84 -12.10 -7.09
N ILE A 127 7.71 -11.26 -6.50
CA ILE A 127 7.62 -10.92 -5.08
C ILE A 127 6.28 -10.27 -4.73
N LYS A 128 5.76 -9.35 -5.58
CA LYS A 128 4.42 -8.78 -5.39
C LYS A 128 3.34 -9.86 -5.41
N GLY A 129 3.41 -10.83 -6.31
CA GLY A 129 2.49 -11.97 -6.32
C GLY A 129 2.62 -12.86 -5.10
N GLU A 130 3.85 -13.14 -4.66
CA GLU A 130 4.11 -13.96 -3.47
C GLU A 130 3.54 -13.32 -2.20
N VAL A 131 3.68 -12.00 -2.01
CA VAL A 131 3.10 -11.29 -0.84
C VAL A 131 1.58 -11.31 -0.86
N GLU A 132 0.96 -11.15 -2.02
CA GLU A 132 -0.50 -11.29 -2.15
C GLU A 132 -0.97 -12.68 -1.72
N GLU A 133 -0.31 -13.74 -2.17
CA GLU A 133 -0.62 -15.11 -1.76
C GLU A 133 -0.36 -15.34 -0.26
N GLY A 134 0.70 -14.74 0.29
CA GLY A 134 0.99 -14.78 1.72
C GLY A 134 -0.11 -14.15 2.56
N ILE A 135 -0.61 -13.00 2.14
CA ILE A 135 -1.70 -12.28 2.83
C ILE A 135 -3.04 -13.00 2.71
N LYS A 136 -3.36 -13.58 1.56
CA LYS A 136 -4.59 -14.36 1.37
C LYS A 136 -4.70 -15.60 2.26
N LYS A 137 -3.57 -16.10 2.77
CA LYS A 137 -3.54 -17.20 3.75
C LYS A 137 -3.82 -16.77 5.19
N ILE A 138 -3.87 -15.46 5.43
CA ILE A 138 -4.21 -14.90 6.75
C ILE A 138 -5.73 -14.71 6.78
N ASP A 139 -6.35 -15.09 7.89
CA ASP A 139 -7.80 -15.09 8.06
C ASP A 139 -8.39 -13.67 8.27
N PHE A 140 -8.23 -12.80 7.28
CA PHE A 140 -8.93 -11.52 7.23
C PHE A 140 -10.31 -11.70 6.60
N GLN A 141 -11.31 -11.01 7.15
CA GLN A 141 -12.67 -10.99 6.57
C GLN A 141 -12.68 -10.22 5.24
N VAL A 142 -11.88 -9.15 5.15
CA VAL A 142 -11.79 -8.27 3.98
C VAL A 142 -10.32 -8.12 3.56
N ILE A 143 -10.02 -8.46 2.32
CA ILE A 143 -8.68 -8.29 1.72
C ILE A 143 -8.81 -7.45 0.44
N ASN A 144 -8.32 -6.21 0.48
CA ASN A 144 -8.27 -5.30 -0.67
C ASN A 144 -6.85 -5.22 -1.23
N ILE A 145 -6.66 -5.65 -2.45
CA ILE A 145 -5.37 -5.65 -3.16
C ILE A 145 -5.41 -4.61 -4.27
N PHE A 146 -4.73 -3.49 -4.06
CA PHE A 146 -4.64 -2.40 -5.02
C PHE A 146 -3.46 -2.65 -5.95
N ARG A 147 -3.74 -2.84 -7.24
CA ARG A 147 -2.76 -3.13 -8.29
C ARG A 147 -2.59 -1.96 -9.25
N PRO A 148 -1.98 -0.84 -8.82
CA PRO A 148 -1.69 0.27 -9.72
C PRO A 148 -0.64 -0.12 -10.75
N SER A 149 -0.67 0.57 -11.88
CA SER A 149 0.38 0.57 -12.88
C SER A 149 1.43 1.66 -12.54
N LEU A 150 1.97 2.34 -13.56
CA LEU A 150 2.89 3.45 -13.38
C LEU A 150 2.24 4.58 -12.58
N LEU A 151 2.78 4.84 -11.39
CA LEU A 151 2.30 5.91 -10.51
C LEU A 151 2.86 7.26 -10.93
N LEU A 152 1.96 8.22 -11.11
CA LEU A 152 2.29 9.63 -11.32
C LEU A 152 2.23 10.38 -9.98
N GLY A 153 3.29 11.14 -9.66
CA GLY A 153 3.38 11.94 -8.45
C GLY A 153 4.80 12.41 -8.17
N HIS A 154 4.94 13.52 -7.45
CA HIS A 154 6.25 14.03 -7.07
C HIS A 154 6.89 13.11 -6.04
N ARG A 155 8.01 12.49 -6.42
CA ARG A 155 9.01 11.96 -5.48
C ARG A 155 10.21 12.91 -5.55
N ASP A 156 10.73 13.32 -4.41
CA ASP A 156 11.82 14.30 -4.30
C ASP A 156 13.13 13.90 -5.03
N GLU A 157 13.20 12.72 -5.60
CA GLU A 157 14.43 12.11 -6.09
C GLU A 157 14.64 12.11 -7.62
N SER A 158 13.68 12.57 -8.46
CA SER A 158 13.96 12.59 -9.91
C SER A 158 13.10 13.57 -10.72
N ARG A 159 13.37 14.86 -10.61
CA ARG A 159 12.72 15.91 -11.43
C ARG A 159 12.93 15.75 -12.95
N PHE A 160 13.95 15.02 -13.37
CA PHE A 160 14.30 14.91 -14.80
C PHE A 160 13.50 13.81 -15.53
N LEU A 161 13.28 12.67 -14.88
CA LEU A 161 12.49 11.57 -15.49
C LEU A 161 10.99 11.83 -15.48
N GLU A 162 10.49 12.70 -14.59
CA GLU A 162 9.08 13.04 -14.49
C GLU A 162 8.54 13.80 -15.70
N LYS A 163 9.29 14.79 -16.24
CA LYS A 163 8.83 15.56 -17.41
C LYS A 163 8.78 14.73 -18.70
N ILE A 164 9.74 13.83 -18.90
CA ILE A 164 9.75 12.94 -20.07
C ILE A 164 8.71 11.84 -19.91
N GLY A 165 8.59 11.27 -18.72
CA GLY A 165 7.63 10.20 -18.42
C GLY A 165 6.17 10.65 -18.46
N GLN A 166 5.85 11.86 -18.01
CA GLN A 166 4.47 12.37 -17.98
C GLN A 166 3.92 12.62 -19.40
N ASN A 167 4.70 13.23 -20.29
CA ASN A 167 4.26 13.47 -21.66
C ASN A 167 4.15 12.17 -22.47
N LEU A 168 5.11 11.24 -22.31
CA LEU A 168 5.11 9.96 -23.00
C LEU A 168 4.01 9.04 -22.45
N SER A 169 3.78 9.04 -21.14
CA SER A 169 2.73 8.21 -20.52
C SER A 169 1.32 8.67 -20.92
N SER A 170 1.09 9.97 -21.05
CA SER A 170 -0.20 10.52 -21.52
C SER A 170 -0.49 10.10 -22.97
N PHE A 171 0.53 10.11 -23.84
CA PHE A 171 0.39 9.64 -25.20
C PHE A 171 0.16 8.12 -25.29
N LEU A 172 0.93 7.34 -24.53
CA LEU A 172 0.76 5.88 -24.44
C LEU A 172 -0.60 5.47 -23.90
N ASN A 173 -1.16 6.23 -22.95
CA ASN A 173 -2.48 5.96 -22.39
C ASN A 173 -3.61 5.96 -23.45
N LEU A 174 -3.46 6.68 -24.57
CA LEU A 174 -4.44 6.69 -25.66
C LEU A 174 -4.57 5.33 -26.34
N PHE A 175 -3.47 4.58 -26.41
CA PHE A 175 -3.43 3.24 -27.05
C PHE A 175 -3.81 2.09 -26.09
N LEU A 176 -3.82 2.35 -24.79
CA LEU A 176 -4.18 1.37 -23.77
C LEU A 176 -5.71 1.33 -23.59
N ILE A 177 -6.41 0.62 -24.50
CA ILE A 177 -7.88 0.48 -24.50
C ILE A 177 -8.30 -0.94 -24.10
N GLY A 178 -9.57 -1.15 -23.82
CA GLY A 178 -10.12 -2.46 -23.44
C GLY A 178 -9.40 -3.08 -22.24
N SER A 179 -8.97 -4.32 -22.34
CA SER A 179 -8.25 -5.06 -21.28
C SER A 179 -6.88 -4.48 -20.93
N LEU A 180 -6.31 -3.63 -21.79
CA LEU A 180 -5.03 -2.96 -21.54
C LEU A 180 -5.17 -1.70 -20.68
N ARG A 181 -6.37 -1.20 -20.40
CA ARG A 181 -6.61 -0.02 -19.55
C ARG A 181 -5.95 -0.12 -18.17
N LYS A 182 -5.89 -1.32 -17.60
CA LYS A 182 -5.25 -1.57 -16.31
C LYS A 182 -3.77 -1.17 -16.25
N TYR A 183 -3.10 -0.98 -17.41
CA TYR A 183 -1.70 -0.54 -17.51
C TYR A 183 -1.55 0.98 -17.68
N ARG A 184 -2.66 1.74 -17.77
CA ARG A 184 -2.62 3.20 -17.82
C ARG A 184 -1.99 3.76 -16.56
N SER A 185 -1.17 4.80 -16.73
CA SER A 185 -0.59 5.54 -15.59
C SER A 185 -1.68 6.20 -14.75
N ILE A 186 -1.47 6.24 -13.44
CA ILE A 186 -2.46 6.73 -12.47
C ILE A 186 -1.83 7.65 -11.44
N LYS A 187 -2.53 8.70 -11.03
CA LYS A 187 -2.08 9.58 -9.96
C LYS A 187 -2.10 8.84 -8.61
N ALA A 188 -1.02 8.96 -7.85
CA ALA A 188 -0.94 8.37 -6.51
C ALA A 188 -2.06 8.88 -5.57
N SER A 189 -2.55 10.12 -5.77
CA SER A 189 -3.72 10.65 -5.05
C SER A 189 -4.99 9.87 -5.30
N ASN A 190 -5.23 9.42 -6.55
CA ASN A 190 -6.43 8.67 -6.89
C ASN A 190 -6.41 7.28 -6.23
N VAL A 191 -5.23 6.64 -6.23
CA VAL A 191 -5.06 5.34 -5.53
C VAL A 191 -5.28 5.52 -4.03
N ALA A 192 -4.68 6.54 -3.41
CA ALA A 192 -4.86 6.84 -2.00
C ALA A 192 -6.31 7.14 -1.62
N TYR A 193 -6.99 7.96 -2.43
CA TYR A 193 -8.42 8.26 -2.27
C TYR A 193 -9.26 6.99 -2.34
N CYS A 194 -9.04 6.15 -3.36
CA CYS A 194 -9.72 4.87 -3.49
C CYS A 194 -9.46 3.98 -2.27
N MET A 195 -8.20 3.85 -1.82
CA MET A 195 -7.86 3.05 -0.63
C MET A 195 -8.58 3.52 0.64
N ALA A 196 -8.73 4.82 0.81
CA ALA A 196 -9.41 5.39 1.97
C ALA A 196 -10.93 5.18 1.93
N ASN A 197 -11.54 5.13 0.74
CA ASN A 197 -13.00 5.19 0.57
C ASN A 197 -13.62 3.89 0.04
N TYR A 198 -12.80 2.93 -0.43
CA TYR A 198 -13.31 1.67 -0.94
C TYR A 198 -13.82 0.78 0.20
N GLU A 199 -15.06 0.36 0.09
CA GLU A 199 -15.70 -0.52 1.04
C GLU A 199 -16.22 -1.79 0.36
N GLN A 200 -16.11 -2.90 1.06
CA GLN A 200 -16.74 -4.17 0.69
C GLN A 200 -17.13 -4.95 1.97
N SER A 201 -18.06 -5.87 1.81
CA SER A 201 -18.60 -6.66 2.93
C SER A 201 -17.75 -7.86 3.33
N GLY A 202 -16.88 -8.36 2.41
CA GLY A 202 -16.00 -9.50 2.69
C GLY A 202 -15.31 -10.08 1.47
N GLY A 203 -14.36 -10.99 1.71
CA GLY A 203 -13.61 -11.70 0.69
C GLY A 203 -12.40 -10.93 0.13
N VAL A 204 -11.86 -11.41 -0.98
CA VAL A 204 -10.68 -10.84 -1.64
C VAL A 204 -11.10 -10.03 -2.85
N ARG A 205 -10.64 -8.79 -2.95
CA ARG A 205 -10.87 -7.92 -4.11
C ARG A 205 -9.56 -7.38 -4.66
N TYR A 206 -9.43 -7.42 -5.98
CA TYR A 206 -8.34 -6.80 -6.74
C TYR A 206 -8.86 -5.53 -7.40
N LEU A 207 -8.18 -4.40 -7.17
CA LEU A 207 -8.55 -3.09 -7.70
C LEU A 207 -7.49 -2.62 -8.69
N TYR A 208 -7.95 -2.06 -9.81
CA TYR A 208 -7.13 -1.65 -10.94
C TYR A 208 -7.43 -0.21 -11.35
N PHE A 209 -6.87 0.22 -12.48
CA PHE A 209 -6.97 1.59 -13.00
C PHE A 209 -8.40 2.15 -13.00
N ASP A 210 -9.39 1.37 -13.44
CA ASP A 210 -10.78 1.85 -13.53
C ASP A 210 -11.38 2.08 -12.14
N ASP A 211 -11.08 1.22 -11.18
CA ASP A 211 -11.51 1.39 -9.78
C ASP A 211 -10.94 2.67 -9.15
N PHE A 212 -9.70 3.07 -9.50
CA PHE A 212 -9.05 4.26 -8.94
C PHE A 212 -9.59 5.58 -9.48
N ASN A 213 -10.40 5.56 -10.53
CA ASN A 213 -11.01 6.75 -11.13
C ASN A 213 -12.50 6.86 -10.82
N ASN A 214 -13.07 5.93 -10.07
CA ASN A 214 -14.43 6.03 -9.58
C ASN A 214 -14.49 6.99 -8.39
N ASN A 215 -15.52 7.79 -8.32
CA ASN A 215 -15.84 8.57 -7.13
C ASN A 215 -16.65 7.65 -6.19
N TYR A 216 -16.07 7.27 -5.07
CA TYR A 216 -16.73 6.54 -3.99
C TYR A 216 -17.39 7.49 -3.01
#